data_b4027fc61aceefecc5c69be54dcc18f1
#
_entry.id   b4027fc61aceefecc5c69be54dcc18f1
#
_cell.length_a   1.000
_cell.length_b   1.000
_cell.length_c   1.000
_cell.angle_alpha   90.00
_cell.angle_beta   90.00
_cell.angle_gamma   90.00
#
_symmetry.space_group_name_H-M   'P 1'
#
loop_
_entity.id
_entity.type
_entity.pdbx_description
1 polymer ?
#
loop_
_entity_poly.entity_id
_entity_poly.type
_entity_poly.pdbx_seq_one_letter_code
_entity_poly.pdbx_strand_id
1 'polypeptide(L)'
;MTLRPAGPTPARVRLTGRGVGLAGAGTALAVGGHLVDLSAVALAGCIVLAAPLVSWLALRARPLGPRLRVRRSLQPTPAHAGQDVSVTTEVGPSRPTPWSVAASRALNLGEAVPEALRGHAVLRAAVRPTPRGTSLHYTLRPRQRGRWPVGPLATRRYDVLGLATATEQVGAAVPLTVWPSLLTGTISDTGARSGLTPMRAGANDPSDEDTSLRTYQAGDDLRRVHWASAARHGELMVRTSEGASQAPVCVILDVASLNGSGEPGSQRHVALEWTVSVAASVAVSLLDSGHPVRLVLSDGGTAQAGLRGGDGQAGARWVRSRDAQGHAVLLDLTVDAGRREPGATIAGTRDDVLSGLVGDSQLGEIVIAVTASTSRDETSPLAVVGGTASRRYAIVVPVDRTQDAVPTLLEHGWRATPLPVGGDLPAAWDRLTGGTR
;
A
#
# COMPACT_ATOMS: atom_id res chain seq x y z
N MET A 1 9.64 0.63 7.11
CA MET A 1 10.97 0.63 6.45
C MET A 1 11.21 1.99 5.80
N THR A 2 12.06 2.82 6.35
CA THR A 2 12.50 4.05 5.70
C THR A 2 13.38 3.63 4.51
N LEU A 3 12.84 3.70 3.31
CA LEU A 3 13.63 3.59 2.08
C LEU A 3 14.74 4.64 2.17
N ARG A 4 15.96 4.20 2.51
CA ARG A 4 17.14 5.06 2.38
C ARG A 4 17.14 5.60 0.96
N PRO A 5 17.17 6.93 0.75
CA PRO A 5 17.28 7.46 -0.59
C PRO A 5 18.52 6.83 -1.23
N ALA A 6 18.31 6.04 -2.27
CA ALA A 6 19.42 5.53 -3.05
C ALA A 6 20.21 6.75 -3.53
N GLY A 7 21.45 6.86 -3.06
CA GLY A 7 22.34 7.95 -3.47
C GLY A 7 22.47 7.96 -4.99
N PRO A 8 22.86 9.08 -5.58
CA PRO A 8 23.03 9.17 -7.03
C PRO A 8 23.95 8.05 -7.51
N THR A 9 23.40 7.17 -8.31
CA THR A 9 24.20 6.08 -8.92
C THR A 9 25.24 6.71 -9.85
N PRO A 10 26.51 6.32 -9.76
CA PRO A 10 27.55 6.91 -10.61
C PRO A 10 27.19 6.73 -12.08
N ALA A 11 27.49 7.76 -12.87
CA ALA A 11 27.25 7.75 -14.31
C ALA A 11 27.92 6.54 -14.96
N ARG A 12 27.14 5.71 -15.66
CA ARG A 12 27.67 4.64 -16.48
C ARG A 12 27.96 5.20 -17.88
N VAL A 13 29.23 5.46 -18.17
CA VAL A 13 29.65 5.95 -19.47
C VAL A 13 30.15 4.79 -20.32
N ARG A 14 29.64 4.70 -21.56
CA ARG A 14 30.02 3.66 -22.54
C ARG A 14 30.24 4.31 -23.90
N LEU A 15 31.14 3.75 -24.67
CA LEU A 15 31.29 4.11 -26.08
C LEU A 15 30.08 3.60 -26.87
N THR A 16 29.65 4.35 -27.85
CA THR A 16 28.61 3.93 -28.80
C THR A 16 29.27 3.01 -29.87
N GLY A 17 28.44 2.35 -30.69
CA GLY A 17 29.00 1.56 -31.81
C GLY A 17 29.86 2.40 -32.73
N ARG A 18 29.52 3.68 -32.94
CA ARG A 18 30.37 4.63 -33.70
C ARG A 18 31.69 4.92 -33.00
N GLY A 19 31.63 5.12 -31.67
CA GLY A 19 32.83 5.35 -30.86
C GLY A 19 33.78 4.16 -30.86
N VAL A 20 33.25 2.93 -30.78
CA VAL A 20 34.03 1.69 -30.86
C VAL A 20 34.64 1.52 -32.26
N GLY A 21 33.85 1.75 -33.31
CA GLY A 21 34.34 1.68 -34.70
C GLY A 21 35.44 2.69 -34.97
N LEU A 22 35.27 3.95 -34.51
CA LEU A 22 36.27 4.99 -34.68
C LEU A 22 37.55 4.68 -33.87
N ALA A 23 37.42 4.14 -32.65
CA ALA A 23 38.56 3.69 -31.85
C ALA A 23 39.33 2.56 -32.53
N GLY A 24 38.60 1.57 -33.09
CA GLY A 24 39.20 0.48 -33.86
C GLY A 24 39.95 0.98 -35.12
N ALA A 25 39.32 1.88 -35.89
CA ALA A 25 39.95 2.49 -37.08
C ALA A 25 41.19 3.30 -36.70
N GLY A 26 41.09 4.13 -35.66
CA GLY A 26 42.22 4.90 -35.14
C GLY A 26 43.40 4.03 -34.70
N THR A 27 43.09 2.93 -34.00
CA THR A 27 44.11 1.95 -33.58
C THR A 27 44.77 1.28 -34.79
N ALA A 28 43.96 0.85 -35.78
CA ALA A 28 44.50 0.23 -37.00
C ALA A 28 45.40 1.18 -37.79
N LEU A 29 45.03 2.45 -37.92
CA LEU A 29 45.82 3.48 -38.57
C LEU A 29 47.12 3.77 -37.79
N ALA A 30 47.04 3.90 -36.47
CA ALA A 30 48.22 4.18 -35.64
C ALA A 30 49.22 3.04 -35.68
N VAL A 31 48.76 1.80 -35.53
CA VAL A 31 49.63 0.60 -35.58
C VAL A 31 50.15 0.36 -37.00
N GLY A 32 49.28 0.44 -38.02
CA GLY A 32 49.66 0.26 -39.42
C GLY A 32 50.64 1.31 -39.88
N GLY A 33 50.43 2.60 -39.54
CA GLY A 33 51.37 3.68 -39.87
C GLY A 33 52.76 3.51 -39.21
N HIS A 34 52.76 2.98 -37.96
CA HIS A 34 54.03 2.66 -37.27
C HIS A 34 54.73 1.50 -37.88
N LEU A 35 54.02 0.43 -38.30
CA LEU A 35 54.63 -0.74 -38.95
C LEU A 35 55.22 -0.46 -40.35
N VAL A 36 54.72 0.57 -41.03
CA VAL A 36 55.14 0.96 -42.38
C VAL A 36 56.05 2.21 -42.35
N ASP A 37 56.49 2.64 -41.15
CA ASP A 37 57.33 3.84 -40.94
C ASP A 37 56.71 5.16 -41.49
N LEU A 38 55.35 5.22 -41.63
CA LEU A 38 54.63 6.42 -42.06
C LEU A 38 54.15 7.23 -40.85
N SER A 39 55.03 8.06 -40.29
CA SER A 39 54.76 8.86 -39.07
C SER A 39 53.52 9.73 -39.17
N ALA A 40 53.22 10.29 -40.35
CA ALA A 40 52.00 11.08 -40.55
C ALA A 40 50.70 10.25 -40.42
N VAL A 41 50.72 8.99 -40.89
CA VAL A 41 49.57 8.08 -40.77
C VAL A 41 49.42 7.61 -39.33
N ALA A 42 50.49 7.31 -38.64
CA ALA A 42 50.50 6.96 -37.25
C ALA A 42 49.95 8.11 -36.37
N LEU A 43 50.36 9.35 -36.63
CA LEU A 43 49.85 10.54 -35.93
C LEU A 43 48.35 10.76 -36.20
N ALA A 44 47.91 10.63 -37.45
CA ALA A 44 46.47 10.71 -37.79
C ALA A 44 45.66 9.63 -37.07
N GLY A 45 46.17 8.40 -36.96
CA GLY A 45 45.56 7.33 -36.18
C GLY A 45 45.42 7.66 -34.68
N CYS A 46 46.43 8.26 -34.07
CA CYS A 46 46.39 8.72 -32.69
C CYS A 46 45.35 9.84 -32.49
N ILE A 47 45.21 10.77 -33.41
CA ILE A 47 44.19 11.85 -33.35
C ILE A 47 42.78 11.26 -33.46
N VAL A 48 42.56 10.30 -34.36
CA VAL A 48 41.27 9.61 -34.51
C VAL A 48 40.94 8.82 -33.26
N LEU A 49 41.90 8.15 -32.62
CA LEU A 49 41.73 7.40 -31.39
C LEU A 49 41.47 8.33 -30.19
N ALA A 50 42.03 9.52 -30.16
CA ALA A 50 41.82 10.49 -29.10
C ALA A 50 40.37 10.98 -29.02
N ALA A 51 39.63 11.07 -30.14
CA ALA A 51 38.25 11.58 -30.14
C ALA A 51 37.29 10.80 -29.29
N PRO A 52 37.16 9.45 -29.40
CA PRO A 52 36.25 8.69 -28.50
C PRO A 52 36.74 8.68 -27.04
N LEU A 53 38.05 8.75 -26.79
CA LEU A 53 38.60 8.85 -25.44
C LEU A 53 38.22 10.18 -24.77
N VAL A 54 38.39 11.30 -25.49
CA VAL A 54 38.03 12.64 -25.02
C VAL A 54 36.50 12.71 -24.78
N SER A 55 35.68 12.19 -25.68
CA SER A 55 34.23 12.12 -25.54
C SER A 55 33.85 11.34 -24.30
N TRP A 56 34.43 10.18 -24.05
CA TRP A 56 34.18 9.36 -22.87
C TRP A 56 34.61 10.09 -21.59
N LEU A 57 35.79 10.69 -21.56
CA LEU A 57 36.31 11.42 -20.41
C LEU A 57 35.45 12.67 -20.10
N ALA A 58 35.04 13.41 -21.12
CA ALA A 58 34.18 14.59 -20.98
C ALA A 58 32.80 14.25 -20.35
N LEU A 59 32.21 13.13 -20.78
CA LEU A 59 30.94 12.67 -20.18
C LEU A 59 31.13 12.21 -18.73
N ARG A 60 32.25 11.55 -18.42
CA ARG A 60 32.56 11.08 -17.06
C ARG A 60 32.84 12.25 -16.10
N ALA A 61 33.48 13.30 -16.56
CA ALA A 61 33.86 14.46 -15.77
C ALA A 61 32.65 15.39 -15.43
N ARG A 62 31.51 15.23 -16.12
CA ARG A 62 30.37 16.12 -15.99
C ARG A 62 29.07 15.37 -15.63
N PRO A 63 28.94 14.80 -14.42
CA PRO A 63 27.72 14.13 -14.00
C PRO A 63 26.54 15.11 -13.96
N LEU A 64 25.33 14.64 -14.30
CA LEU A 64 24.09 15.43 -14.31
C LEU A 64 23.41 15.49 -12.94
N GLY A 65 23.57 14.47 -12.10
CA GLY A 65 22.81 14.31 -10.86
C GLY A 65 22.72 15.58 -9.99
N PRO A 66 23.85 16.25 -9.65
CA PRO A 66 23.80 17.46 -8.82
C PRO A 66 23.28 18.70 -9.56
N ARG A 67 23.18 18.63 -10.89
CA ARG A 67 22.78 19.76 -11.75
C ARG A 67 21.31 19.77 -12.12
N LEU A 68 20.61 18.65 -11.89
CA LEU A 68 19.20 18.51 -12.16
C LEU A 68 18.40 18.42 -10.88
N ARG A 69 17.26 19.10 -10.87
CA ARG A 69 16.23 18.96 -9.84
C ARG A 69 15.05 18.21 -10.43
N VAL A 70 14.63 17.15 -9.74
CA VAL A 70 13.48 16.33 -10.13
C VAL A 70 12.43 16.47 -9.03
N ARG A 71 11.21 16.84 -9.42
CA ARG A 71 10.05 16.86 -8.55
C ARG A 71 9.01 15.92 -9.10
N ARG A 72 8.45 15.06 -8.25
CA ARG A 72 7.34 14.15 -8.60
C ARG A 72 6.11 14.49 -7.80
N SER A 73 4.97 14.48 -8.45
CA SER A 73 3.66 14.47 -7.83
C SER A 73 2.87 13.26 -8.34
N LEU A 74 2.22 12.58 -7.41
CA LEU A 74 1.42 11.40 -7.63
C LEU A 74 -0.01 11.72 -7.17
N GLN A 75 -1.02 11.46 -8.00
CA GLN A 75 -2.42 11.75 -7.67
C GLN A 75 -3.33 10.68 -8.26
N PRO A 76 -4.17 10.03 -7.41
CA PRO A 76 -4.20 10.13 -5.95
C PRO A 76 -3.04 9.40 -5.26
N THR A 77 -2.72 9.81 -4.04
CA THR A 77 -1.81 9.08 -3.16
C THR A 77 -2.30 9.20 -1.71
N PRO A 78 -2.58 8.09 -1.03
CA PRO A 78 -2.56 6.70 -1.52
C PRO A 78 -3.60 6.42 -2.62
N ALA A 79 -3.43 5.30 -3.35
CA ALA A 79 -4.34 4.86 -4.41
C ALA A 79 -4.81 3.43 -4.15
N HIS A 80 -5.97 3.04 -4.68
CA HIS A 80 -6.42 1.65 -4.64
C HIS A 80 -5.84 0.83 -5.80
N ALA A 81 -5.67 -0.47 -5.59
CA ALA A 81 -5.32 -1.40 -6.67
C ALA A 81 -6.40 -1.33 -7.77
N GLY A 82 -5.95 -1.20 -9.02
CA GLY A 82 -6.82 -0.99 -10.18
C GLY A 82 -7.21 0.45 -10.46
N GLN A 83 -6.91 1.40 -9.58
CA GLN A 83 -7.17 2.82 -9.77
C GLN A 83 -6.05 3.48 -10.59
N ASP A 84 -6.43 4.38 -11.48
CA ASP A 84 -5.46 5.14 -12.27
C ASP A 84 -4.80 6.22 -11.42
N VAL A 85 -3.47 6.27 -11.46
CA VAL A 85 -2.63 7.24 -10.76
C VAL A 85 -1.91 8.10 -11.79
N SER A 86 -2.21 9.38 -11.80
CA SER A 86 -1.51 10.35 -12.63
C SER A 86 -0.16 10.72 -12.00
N VAL A 87 0.90 10.55 -12.75
CA VAL A 87 2.26 10.93 -12.35
C VAL A 87 2.73 12.11 -13.17
N THR A 88 3.14 13.15 -12.47
CA THR A 88 3.79 14.31 -13.10
C THR A 88 5.20 14.42 -12.56
N THR A 89 6.18 14.30 -13.43
CA THR A 89 7.60 14.43 -13.10
C THR A 89 8.19 15.65 -13.77
N GLU A 90 8.50 16.67 -13.00
CA GLU A 90 9.16 17.89 -13.47
C GLU A 90 10.67 17.75 -13.33
N VAL A 91 11.37 18.03 -14.41
CA VAL A 91 12.83 17.96 -14.52
C VAL A 91 13.37 19.29 -15.00
N GLY A 92 14.26 19.87 -14.23
CA GLY A 92 14.88 21.13 -14.63
C GLY A 92 16.27 21.30 -14.00
N PRO A 93 17.07 22.27 -14.49
CA PRO A 93 18.36 22.54 -13.93
C PRO A 93 18.25 23.14 -12.52
N SER A 94 19.17 22.78 -11.62
CA SER A 94 19.24 23.33 -10.27
C SER A 94 19.46 24.86 -10.26
N ARG A 95 20.18 25.35 -11.27
CA ARG A 95 20.39 26.78 -11.53
C ARG A 95 19.89 27.09 -12.95
N PRO A 96 18.68 27.64 -13.08
CA PRO A 96 18.09 27.87 -14.39
C PRO A 96 18.80 29.04 -15.12
N THR A 97 19.36 28.72 -16.27
CA THR A 97 19.85 29.67 -17.27
C THR A 97 19.22 29.28 -18.61
N PRO A 98 19.08 30.18 -19.60
CA PRO A 98 18.52 29.82 -20.90
C PRO A 98 19.18 28.58 -21.52
N TRP A 99 20.51 28.48 -21.42
CA TRP A 99 21.30 27.37 -21.95
C TRP A 99 21.10 26.08 -21.15
N SER A 100 21.04 26.13 -19.80
CA SER A 100 20.83 24.94 -18.99
C SER A 100 19.42 24.39 -19.12
N VAL A 101 18.42 25.25 -19.32
CA VAL A 101 17.03 24.86 -19.61
C VAL A 101 16.95 24.19 -20.99
N ALA A 102 17.57 24.78 -22.03
CA ALA A 102 17.62 24.18 -23.35
C ALA A 102 18.32 22.81 -23.33
N ALA A 103 19.45 22.70 -22.65
CA ALA A 103 20.16 21.44 -22.47
C ALA A 103 19.32 20.38 -21.73
N SER A 104 18.54 20.77 -20.70
CA SER A 104 17.66 19.84 -19.98
C SER A 104 16.51 19.31 -20.82
N ARG A 105 16.03 20.10 -21.80
CA ARG A 105 15.00 19.69 -22.76
C ARG A 105 15.49 18.68 -23.79
N ALA A 106 16.78 18.67 -24.08
CA ALA A 106 17.42 17.74 -25.01
C ALA A 106 17.74 16.36 -24.38
N LEU A 107 17.47 16.16 -23.10
CA LEU A 107 17.73 14.88 -22.42
C LEU A 107 16.70 13.83 -22.84
N ASN A 108 17.19 12.61 -23.11
CA ASN A 108 16.35 11.44 -23.20
C ASN A 108 16.03 10.97 -21.77
N LEU A 109 14.76 11.06 -21.40
CA LEU A 109 14.26 10.76 -20.07
C LEU A 109 13.49 9.44 -20.08
N GLY A 110 13.77 8.56 -19.13
CA GLY A 110 13.04 7.34 -18.86
C GLY A 110 12.78 7.22 -17.37
N GLU A 111 11.61 6.74 -16.96
CA GLU A 111 11.31 6.54 -15.57
C GLU A 111 11.43 5.06 -15.21
N ALA A 112 12.11 4.76 -14.10
CA ALA A 112 12.14 3.42 -13.54
C ALA A 112 10.84 3.18 -12.78
N VAL A 113 10.00 2.31 -13.30
CA VAL A 113 8.71 1.95 -12.70
C VAL A 113 8.66 0.44 -12.54
N PRO A 114 8.38 -0.10 -11.34
CA PRO A 114 8.20 -1.52 -11.11
C PRO A 114 7.11 -2.11 -12.00
N GLU A 115 7.25 -3.37 -12.40
CA GLU A 115 6.28 -4.06 -13.26
C GLU A 115 4.88 -4.12 -12.62
N ALA A 116 4.81 -4.30 -11.31
CA ALA A 116 3.57 -4.29 -10.54
C ALA A 116 2.73 -3.02 -10.71
N LEU A 117 3.34 -1.89 -11.06
CA LEU A 117 2.67 -0.61 -11.30
C LEU A 117 2.32 -0.37 -12.78
N ARG A 118 2.96 -1.08 -13.72
CA ARG A 118 2.77 -0.83 -15.16
C ARG A 118 1.46 -1.39 -15.68
N GLY A 119 0.95 -2.44 -15.09
CA GLY A 119 -0.13 -3.22 -15.68
C GLY A 119 0.30 -3.80 -17.04
N HIS A 120 -0.63 -3.96 -17.99
CA HIS A 120 -0.33 -4.41 -19.36
C HIS A 120 -0.10 -3.24 -20.33
N ALA A 121 -0.23 -2.00 -19.88
CA ALA A 121 -0.09 -0.84 -20.74
C ALA A 121 1.38 -0.47 -20.95
N VAL A 122 1.74 -0.20 -22.20
CA VAL A 122 3.00 0.47 -22.52
C VAL A 122 2.92 1.88 -21.94
N LEU A 123 3.81 2.20 -21.00
CA LEU A 123 3.90 3.54 -20.43
C LEU A 123 4.26 4.54 -21.53
N ARG A 124 3.30 5.33 -21.96
CA ARG A 124 3.51 6.46 -22.87
C ARG A 124 3.53 7.74 -22.04
N ALA A 125 4.71 8.30 -21.85
CA ALA A 125 4.84 9.59 -21.20
C ALA A 125 4.63 10.72 -22.21
N ALA A 126 3.71 11.63 -21.91
CA ALA A 126 3.62 12.89 -22.63
C ALA A 126 4.70 13.83 -22.09
N VAL A 127 5.65 14.20 -22.96
CA VAL A 127 6.73 15.12 -22.63
C VAL A 127 6.34 16.53 -23.05
N ARG A 128 6.31 17.46 -22.09
CA ARG A 128 5.95 18.86 -22.34
C ARG A 128 7.09 19.78 -21.90
N PRO A 129 7.54 20.71 -22.75
CA PRO A 129 8.48 21.72 -22.34
C PRO A 129 7.82 22.69 -21.35
N THR A 130 8.57 23.06 -20.32
CA THR A 130 8.16 24.06 -19.32
C THR A 130 9.13 25.23 -19.32
N PRO A 131 8.79 26.38 -18.75
CA PRO A 131 9.72 27.52 -18.62
C PRO A 131 11.02 27.17 -17.90
N ARG A 132 10.97 26.18 -16.99
CA ARG A 132 12.11 25.78 -16.16
C ARG A 132 12.75 24.42 -16.53
N GLY A 133 12.29 23.78 -17.61
CA GLY A 133 12.80 22.47 -18.03
C GLY A 133 11.79 21.66 -18.82
N THR A 134 11.50 20.46 -18.36
CA THR A 134 10.60 19.51 -19.02
C THR A 134 9.69 18.85 -17.98
N SER A 135 8.44 18.62 -18.35
CA SER A 135 7.47 17.85 -17.55
C SER A 135 7.09 16.57 -18.28
N LEU A 136 7.12 15.47 -17.57
CA LEU A 136 6.63 14.16 -18.03
C LEU A 136 5.30 13.89 -17.35
N HIS A 137 4.29 13.53 -18.13
CA HIS A 137 2.98 13.12 -17.63
C HIS A 137 2.67 11.73 -18.13
N TYR A 138 2.34 10.82 -17.21
CA TYR A 138 1.92 9.47 -17.53
C TYR A 138 1.00 8.92 -16.46
N THR A 139 0.28 7.86 -16.77
CA THR A 139 -0.65 7.20 -15.84
C THR A 139 -0.12 5.82 -15.48
N LEU A 140 -0.17 5.50 -14.20
CA LEU A 140 0.09 4.18 -13.66
C LEU A 140 -1.23 3.54 -13.25
N ARG A 141 -1.34 2.24 -13.42
CA ARG A 141 -2.47 1.45 -12.95
C ARG A 141 -1.97 0.29 -12.10
N PRO A 142 -1.72 0.53 -10.80
CA PRO A 142 -1.23 -0.49 -9.89
C PRO A 142 -2.18 -1.68 -9.85
N ARG A 143 -1.65 -2.90 -9.96
CA ARG A 143 -2.46 -4.12 -9.89
C ARG A 143 -2.40 -4.80 -8.54
N GLN A 144 -1.37 -4.50 -7.78
CA GLN A 144 -1.10 -5.11 -6.50
C GLN A 144 -0.95 -4.02 -5.45
N ARG A 145 -1.55 -4.24 -4.28
CA ARG A 145 -1.32 -3.39 -3.12
C ARG A 145 0.16 -3.41 -2.72
N GLY A 146 0.58 -2.46 -1.94
CA GLY A 146 1.95 -2.40 -1.41
C GLY A 146 2.55 -1.00 -1.46
N ARG A 147 3.81 -0.90 -1.09
CA ARG A 147 4.60 0.33 -1.13
C ARG A 147 5.61 0.24 -2.27
N TRP A 148 5.32 0.92 -3.36
CA TRP A 148 6.08 0.79 -4.59
C TRP A 148 6.92 2.03 -4.86
N PRO A 149 8.22 1.94 -5.13
CA PRO A 149 9.04 3.08 -5.51
C PRO A 149 8.72 3.50 -6.94
N VAL A 150 8.37 4.76 -7.16
CA VAL A 150 8.27 5.40 -8.48
C VAL A 150 9.53 6.22 -8.73
N GLY A 151 10.28 5.89 -9.76
CA GLY A 151 11.62 6.42 -10.01
C GLY A 151 12.72 5.51 -9.45
N PRO A 152 13.99 5.92 -9.52
CA PRO A 152 14.51 7.22 -9.98
C PRO A 152 14.31 7.46 -11.49
N LEU A 153 14.52 8.71 -11.92
CA LEU A 153 14.52 9.06 -13.32
C LEU A 153 15.83 8.65 -13.96
N ALA A 154 15.79 7.83 -15.01
CA ALA A 154 16.94 7.49 -15.82
C ALA A 154 17.11 8.54 -16.92
N THR A 155 18.28 9.11 -17.04
CA THR A 155 18.63 10.05 -18.10
C THR A 155 19.70 9.45 -18.99
N ARG A 156 19.55 9.62 -20.31
CA ARG A 156 20.54 9.21 -21.29
C ARG A 156 20.96 10.42 -22.10
N ARG A 157 22.24 10.68 -22.14
CA ARG A 157 22.84 11.74 -22.96
C ARG A 157 23.96 11.20 -23.82
N TYR A 158 24.15 11.86 -24.93
CA TYR A 158 25.26 11.61 -25.85
C TYR A 158 26.23 12.77 -25.79
N ASP A 159 27.50 12.51 -26.12
CA ASP A 159 28.44 13.58 -26.45
C ASP A 159 28.10 14.25 -27.78
N VAL A 160 28.72 15.37 -28.07
CA VAL A 160 28.43 16.18 -29.27
C VAL A 160 28.65 15.40 -30.56
N LEU A 161 29.61 14.47 -30.56
CA LEU A 161 29.96 13.65 -31.72
C LEU A 161 29.21 12.32 -31.77
N GLY A 162 28.45 11.99 -30.73
CA GLY A 162 27.72 10.72 -30.61
C GLY A 162 28.62 9.50 -30.43
N LEU A 163 29.89 9.69 -30.00
CA LEU A 163 30.86 8.63 -29.82
C LEU A 163 30.74 7.92 -28.46
N ALA A 164 30.23 8.61 -27.46
CA ALA A 164 30.01 8.08 -26.13
C ALA A 164 28.59 8.39 -25.63
N THR A 165 28.09 7.56 -24.71
CA THR A 165 26.79 7.76 -24.04
C THR A 165 26.97 7.62 -22.54
N ALA A 166 26.30 8.48 -21.77
CA ALA A 166 26.20 8.40 -20.32
C ALA A 166 24.77 8.13 -19.91
N THR A 167 24.57 7.13 -19.05
CA THR A 167 23.29 6.84 -18.40
C THR A 167 23.43 7.10 -16.92
N GLU A 168 22.56 7.91 -16.37
CA GLU A 168 22.56 8.32 -14.98
C GLU A 168 21.15 8.19 -14.39
N GLN A 169 21.06 7.89 -13.09
CA GLN A 169 19.81 7.98 -12.35
C GLN A 169 19.78 9.30 -11.58
N VAL A 170 18.71 10.05 -11.73
CA VAL A 170 18.57 11.39 -11.16
C VAL A 170 17.28 11.48 -10.33
N GLY A 171 17.38 12.15 -9.18
CA GLY A 171 16.31 12.29 -8.23
C GLY A 171 16.06 11.02 -7.40
N ALA A 172 15.43 11.17 -6.25
CA ALA A 172 15.04 10.05 -5.40
C ALA A 172 13.76 9.39 -5.92
N ALA A 173 13.57 8.10 -5.66
CA ALA A 173 12.28 7.46 -5.83
C ALA A 173 11.28 8.01 -4.80
N VAL A 174 10.02 8.14 -5.20
CA VAL A 174 8.91 8.54 -4.34
C VAL A 174 8.05 7.30 -4.09
N PRO A 175 7.76 6.94 -2.83
CA PRO A 175 6.92 5.79 -2.55
C PRO A 175 5.46 6.09 -2.92
N LEU A 176 4.85 5.20 -3.69
CA LEU A 176 3.42 5.13 -3.93
C LEU A 176 2.84 4.05 -3.03
N THR A 177 1.99 4.43 -2.10
CA THR A 177 1.22 3.46 -1.31
C THR A 177 -0.03 3.07 -2.09
N VAL A 178 -0.20 1.77 -2.28
CA VAL A 178 -1.34 1.19 -2.97
C VAL A 178 -2.12 0.33 -1.98
N TRP A 179 -3.34 0.76 -1.70
CA TRP A 179 -4.30 0.03 -0.88
C TRP A 179 -4.95 -1.11 -1.67
N PRO A 180 -5.52 -2.12 -1.01
CA PRO A 180 -6.29 -3.15 -1.69
C PRO A 180 -7.47 -2.53 -2.45
N SER A 181 -7.95 -3.23 -3.47
CA SER A 181 -9.20 -2.87 -4.12
C SER A 181 -10.35 -3.10 -3.15
N LEU A 182 -11.23 -2.12 -3.01
CA LEU A 182 -12.49 -2.31 -2.30
C LEU A 182 -13.51 -2.94 -3.25
N LEU A 183 -14.21 -3.96 -2.77
CA LEU A 183 -15.24 -4.64 -3.53
C LEU A 183 -16.47 -3.73 -3.64
N THR A 184 -17.01 -3.63 -4.83
CA THR A 184 -18.23 -2.86 -5.09
C THR A 184 -19.45 -3.61 -4.53
N GLY A 185 -20.24 -2.92 -3.77
CA GLY A 185 -21.41 -3.47 -3.09
C GLY A 185 -21.29 -3.19 -1.61
N THR A 186 -22.03 -2.20 -1.15
CA THR A 186 -22.17 -1.93 0.29
C THR A 186 -22.70 -3.20 0.95
N ILE A 187 -21.99 -3.68 1.96
CA ILE A 187 -22.60 -4.57 2.95
C ILE A 187 -23.76 -3.77 3.47
N SER A 188 -24.98 -4.04 2.96
CA SER A 188 -26.11 -3.18 3.23
C SER A 188 -26.45 -3.24 4.72
N ASP A 189 -26.70 -2.08 5.31
CA ASP A 189 -27.12 -1.85 6.69
C ASP A 189 -28.39 -2.67 7.06
N THR A 190 -29.15 -3.17 6.06
CA THR A 190 -30.29 -4.05 6.25
C THR A 190 -29.93 -5.40 6.85
N GLY A 191 -28.83 -6.02 6.42
CA GLY A 191 -28.29 -7.21 7.06
C GLY A 191 -27.64 -6.89 8.41
N ALA A 192 -26.97 -5.75 8.52
CA ALA A 192 -26.40 -5.26 9.75
C ALA A 192 -27.46 -4.96 10.82
N ARG A 193 -28.60 -4.36 10.44
CA ARG A 193 -29.69 -4.06 11.38
C ARG A 193 -30.37 -5.30 11.95
N SER A 194 -30.50 -6.37 11.17
CA SER A 194 -31.12 -7.61 11.64
C SER A 194 -30.15 -8.49 12.43
N GLY A 195 -28.87 -8.49 12.05
CA GLY A 195 -27.86 -9.41 12.59
C GLY A 195 -26.89 -8.78 13.58
N LEU A 196 -26.61 -7.48 13.49
CA LEU A 196 -25.61 -6.79 14.30
C LEU A 196 -26.23 -5.83 15.34
N THR A 197 -27.56 -5.72 15.39
CA THR A 197 -28.22 -4.92 16.43
C THR A 197 -27.85 -5.47 17.80
N PRO A 198 -27.46 -4.64 18.78
CA PRO A 198 -27.18 -5.11 20.12
C PRO A 198 -28.42 -5.85 20.67
N MET A 199 -28.28 -7.14 21.01
CA MET A 199 -29.25 -7.74 21.90
C MET A 199 -29.15 -6.93 23.20
N ARG A 200 -30.23 -6.25 23.61
CA ARG A 200 -30.35 -5.73 24.95
C ARG A 200 -30.21 -6.92 25.91
N ALA A 201 -28.98 -7.25 26.26
CA ALA A 201 -28.71 -8.00 27.47
C ALA A 201 -29.27 -7.14 28.60
N GLY A 202 -30.14 -7.74 29.43
CA GLY A 202 -30.90 -7.03 30.43
C GLY A 202 -30.06 -6.07 31.24
N ALA A 203 -30.61 -4.91 31.45
CA ALA A 203 -30.33 -3.92 32.49
C ALA A 203 -28.91 -3.96 33.10
N ASN A 204 -27.90 -3.59 32.32
CA ASN A 204 -26.73 -2.98 32.88
C ASN A 204 -26.79 -1.50 32.49
N ASP A 205 -26.84 -0.66 33.50
CA ASP A 205 -26.76 0.80 33.34
C ASP A 205 -25.67 1.17 32.38
N PRO A 206 -25.90 2.09 31.43
CA PRO A 206 -24.83 2.65 30.64
C PRO A 206 -23.82 3.25 31.63
N SER A 207 -22.58 2.79 31.60
CA SER A 207 -21.51 3.35 32.38
C SER A 207 -21.48 4.86 32.18
N ASP A 208 -21.33 5.62 33.27
CA ASP A 208 -21.35 7.09 33.29
C ASP A 208 -20.33 7.75 32.30
N GLU A 209 -19.46 6.97 31.68
CA GLU A 209 -18.43 7.44 30.77
C GLU A 209 -18.90 7.70 29.33
N ASP A 210 -20.05 7.14 28.90
CA ASP A 210 -20.54 7.29 27.50
C ASP A 210 -21.68 8.34 27.38
N THR A 211 -21.95 9.08 28.42
CA THR A 211 -23.06 10.06 28.44
C THR A 211 -22.48 11.47 28.35
N SER A 212 -22.49 12.08 27.17
CA SER A 212 -22.18 13.50 27.07
C SER A 212 -23.33 14.32 27.68
N LEU A 213 -22.97 15.25 28.58
CA LEU A 213 -23.90 16.18 29.19
C LEU A 213 -23.87 17.49 28.42
N ARG A 214 -25.02 17.95 27.91
CA ARG A 214 -25.14 19.29 27.32
C ARG A 214 -26.13 20.13 28.15
N THR A 215 -26.01 21.44 28.05
CA THR A 215 -26.95 22.36 28.66
C THR A 215 -28.34 22.15 28.08
N TYR A 216 -29.38 22.14 28.94
CA TYR A 216 -30.78 22.02 28.57
C TYR A 216 -31.21 23.11 27.58
N GLN A 217 -31.91 22.73 26.54
CA GLN A 217 -32.54 23.65 25.59
C GLN A 217 -34.08 23.50 25.72
N ALA A 218 -34.80 24.62 25.54
CA ALA A 218 -36.25 24.61 25.60
C ALA A 218 -36.84 23.63 24.58
N GLY A 219 -37.53 22.59 25.08
CA GLY A 219 -38.08 21.48 24.29
C GLY A 219 -37.43 20.13 24.57
N ASP A 220 -36.35 20.07 25.35
CA ASP A 220 -35.76 18.82 25.79
C ASP A 220 -36.67 18.11 26.84
N ASP A 221 -36.66 16.77 26.83
CA ASP A 221 -37.38 15.96 27.78
C ASP A 221 -36.73 16.06 29.19
N LEU A 222 -37.45 16.61 30.14
CA LEU A 222 -37.04 16.76 31.55
C LEU A 222 -36.67 15.42 32.23
N ARG A 223 -37.19 14.29 31.73
CA ARG A 223 -36.86 12.95 32.25
C ARG A 223 -35.39 12.58 31.95
N ARG A 224 -34.75 13.26 31.01
CA ARG A 224 -33.35 13.05 30.61
C ARG A 224 -32.38 14.00 31.34
N VAL A 225 -32.87 14.82 32.27
CA VAL A 225 -32.02 15.73 33.05
C VAL A 225 -31.18 14.93 34.04
N HIS A 226 -29.86 15.19 34.02
CA HIS A 226 -28.95 14.62 35.01
C HIS A 226 -28.87 15.50 36.25
N TRP A 227 -29.76 15.24 37.19
CA TRP A 227 -29.93 16.08 38.39
C TRP A 227 -28.67 16.26 39.22
N ALA A 228 -27.80 15.26 39.31
CA ALA A 228 -26.54 15.35 40.05
C ALA A 228 -25.56 16.35 39.43
N SER A 229 -25.47 16.43 38.10
CA SER A 229 -24.66 17.42 37.40
C SER A 229 -25.32 18.80 37.40
N ALA A 230 -26.63 18.87 37.26
CA ALA A 230 -27.38 20.12 37.39
C ALA A 230 -27.17 20.76 38.76
N ALA A 231 -27.16 19.96 39.81
CA ALA A 231 -26.90 20.45 41.18
C ALA A 231 -25.48 20.96 41.38
N ARG A 232 -24.49 20.43 40.65
CA ARG A 232 -23.09 20.83 40.76
C ARG A 232 -22.75 22.09 39.93
N HIS A 233 -23.37 22.23 38.76
CA HIS A 233 -23.06 23.30 37.83
C HIS A 233 -24.07 24.46 37.87
N GLY A 234 -25.21 24.31 38.59
CA GLY A 234 -26.25 25.34 38.69
C GLY A 234 -27.10 25.52 37.43
N GLU A 235 -26.85 24.71 36.39
CA GLU A 235 -27.59 24.73 35.14
C GLU A 235 -28.19 23.34 34.84
N LEU A 236 -29.35 23.30 34.21
CA LEU A 236 -29.98 22.04 33.81
C LEU A 236 -29.13 21.37 32.72
N MET A 237 -28.61 20.19 33.04
CA MET A 237 -27.81 19.37 32.11
C MET A 237 -28.66 18.17 31.66
N VAL A 238 -28.76 17.98 30.35
CA VAL A 238 -29.49 16.86 29.76
C VAL A 238 -28.49 15.81 29.28
N ARG A 239 -28.76 14.54 29.63
CA ARG A 239 -28.05 13.41 29.06
C ARG A 239 -28.35 13.33 27.57
N THR A 240 -27.37 13.63 26.74
CA THR A 240 -27.43 13.34 25.32
C THR A 240 -26.86 11.93 25.13
N SER A 241 -27.71 10.97 24.84
CA SER A 241 -27.23 9.75 24.23
C SER A 241 -26.70 10.17 22.86
N GLU A 242 -25.41 10.28 22.69
CA GLU A 242 -24.83 10.19 21.34
C GLU A 242 -25.37 8.87 20.79
N GLY A 243 -26.09 8.92 19.68
CA GLY A 243 -26.97 7.87 19.18
C GLY A 243 -26.38 6.49 19.39
N ALA A 244 -27.18 5.54 19.85
CA ALA A 244 -26.82 4.22 20.36
C ALA A 244 -25.53 3.73 19.72
N SER A 245 -24.45 3.74 20.49
CA SER A 245 -23.12 3.36 20.00
C SER A 245 -23.26 1.98 19.36
N GLN A 246 -22.95 1.87 18.08
CA GLN A 246 -22.99 0.59 17.37
C GLN A 246 -22.01 -0.36 18.06
N ALA A 247 -22.37 -1.65 18.15
CA ALA A 247 -21.51 -2.64 18.77
C ALA A 247 -20.10 -2.65 18.15
N PRO A 248 -19.03 -2.66 18.96
CA PRO A 248 -17.68 -2.70 18.45
C PRO A 248 -17.39 -4.03 17.74
N VAL A 249 -16.77 -3.94 16.56
CA VAL A 249 -16.49 -5.09 15.69
C VAL A 249 -15.00 -5.30 15.52
N CYS A 250 -14.51 -6.49 15.85
CA CYS A 250 -13.16 -6.93 15.55
C CYS A 250 -13.15 -7.71 14.23
N VAL A 251 -12.40 -7.23 13.25
CA VAL A 251 -12.15 -7.92 11.99
C VAL A 251 -10.78 -8.59 12.06
N ILE A 252 -10.73 -9.91 11.93
CA ILE A 252 -9.50 -10.70 11.92
C ILE A 252 -9.20 -11.08 10.47
N LEU A 253 -8.07 -10.61 9.96
CA LEU A 253 -7.54 -11.01 8.66
C LEU A 253 -6.51 -12.11 8.86
N ASP A 254 -6.88 -13.33 8.48
CA ASP A 254 -6.02 -14.50 8.60
C ASP A 254 -5.55 -15.00 7.23
N VAL A 255 -4.33 -14.62 6.89
CA VAL A 255 -3.66 -14.97 5.64
C VAL A 255 -2.36 -15.76 5.85
N ALA A 256 -2.14 -16.23 7.05
CA ALA A 256 -0.87 -16.88 7.41
C ALA A 256 -0.60 -18.15 6.58
N SER A 257 -1.64 -18.89 6.22
CA SER A 257 -1.55 -20.06 5.29
C SER A 257 -1.13 -19.69 3.87
N LEU A 258 -1.28 -18.42 3.49
CA LEU A 258 -0.90 -17.90 2.19
C LEU A 258 0.43 -17.11 2.21
N ASN A 259 1.06 -16.98 3.37
CA ASN A 259 2.33 -16.27 3.49
C ASN A 259 3.42 -16.92 2.62
N GLY A 260 4.10 -16.07 1.84
CA GLY A 260 5.13 -16.54 0.91
C GLY A 260 4.55 -17.30 -0.30
N SER A 261 3.27 -17.15 -0.58
CA SER A 261 2.56 -17.87 -1.62
C SER A 261 2.91 -17.38 -3.02
N GLY A 262 4.13 -17.73 -3.45
CA GLY A 262 4.47 -17.92 -4.84
C GLY A 262 4.57 -16.65 -5.70
N GLU A 263 4.79 -16.91 -6.98
CA GLU A 263 4.93 -15.90 -8.01
C GLU A 263 3.64 -15.07 -8.18
N PRO A 264 3.77 -13.78 -8.53
CA PRO A 264 2.64 -12.94 -8.90
C PRO A 264 1.78 -13.61 -9.98
N GLY A 265 0.48 -13.76 -9.71
CA GLY A 265 -0.46 -14.42 -10.63
C GLY A 265 -0.73 -15.90 -10.34
N SER A 266 -0.06 -16.53 -9.39
CA SER A 266 -0.43 -17.85 -8.92
C SER A 266 -1.81 -17.83 -8.26
N GLN A 267 -2.52 -18.98 -8.25
CA GLN A 267 -3.84 -19.09 -7.62
C GLN A 267 -3.82 -18.66 -6.14
N ARG A 268 -2.78 -19.05 -5.40
CA ARG A 268 -2.58 -18.64 -4.00
C ARG A 268 -2.37 -17.15 -3.83
N HIS A 269 -1.62 -16.52 -4.75
CA HIS A 269 -1.43 -15.08 -4.75
C HIS A 269 -2.74 -14.33 -5.03
N VAL A 270 -3.53 -14.82 -5.99
CA VAL A 270 -4.85 -14.24 -6.29
C VAL A 270 -5.80 -14.38 -5.10
N ALA A 271 -5.79 -15.55 -4.43
CA ALA A 271 -6.57 -15.77 -3.22
C ALA A 271 -6.14 -14.86 -2.07
N LEU A 272 -4.82 -14.64 -1.89
CA LEU A 272 -4.29 -13.69 -0.90
C LEU A 272 -4.81 -12.26 -1.15
N GLU A 273 -4.65 -11.76 -2.37
CA GLU A 273 -5.11 -10.40 -2.73
C GLU A 273 -6.63 -10.26 -2.56
N TRP A 274 -7.38 -11.31 -2.90
CA TRP A 274 -8.83 -11.35 -2.72
C TRP A 274 -9.24 -11.35 -1.24
N THR A 275 -8.62 -12.20 -0.41
CA THR A 275 -8.89 -12.28 1.03
C THR A 275 -8.66 -10.95 1.72
N VAL A 276 -7.57 -10.27 1.37
CA VAL A 276 -7.26 -8.94 1.90
C VAL A 276 -8.27 -7.90 1.42
N SER A 277 -8.69 -7.95 0.15
CA SER A 277 -9.70 -7.04 -0.39
C SER A 277 -11.06 -7.24 0.28
N VAL A 278 -11.44 -8.49 0.58
CA VAL A 278 -12.66 -8.82 1.33
C VAL A 278 -12.60 -8.22 2.74
N ALA A 279 -11.51 -8.48 3.48
CA ALA A 279 -11.36 -7.97 4.84
C ALA A 279 -11.36 -6.44 4.90
N ALA A 280 -10.65 -5.78 3.98
CA ALA A 280 -10.64 -4.33 3.86
C ALA A 280 -12.04 -3.77 3.57
N SER A 281 -12.79 -4.41 2.64
CA SER A 281 -14.15 -4.00 2.29
C SER A 281 -15.13 -4.17 3.45
N VAL A 282 -15.04 -5.28 4.19
CA VAL A 282 -15.83 -5.51 5.40
C VAL A 282 -15.52 -4.47 6.46
N ALA A 283 -14.24 -4.21 6.75
CA ALA A 283 -13.82 -3.27 7.77
C ALA A 283 -14.28 -1.83 7.45
N VAL A 284 -14.11 -1.38 6.21
CA VAL A 284 -14.53 -0.04 5.75
C VAL A 284 -16.06 0.08 5.79
N SER A 285 -16.80 -0.90 5.28
CA SER A 285 -18.28 -0.85 5.27
C SER A 285 -18.87 -0.82 6.68
N LEU A 286 -18.28 -1.54 7.63
CA LEU A 286 -18.72 -1.51 9.03
C LEU A 286 -18.40 -0.18 9.70
N LEU A 287 -17.22 0.41 9.39
CA LEU A 287 -16.88 1.74 9.87
C LEU A 287 -17.86 2.78 9.32
N ASP A 288 -18.21 2.72 8.04
CA ASP A 288 -19.20 3.60 7.40
C ASP A 288 -20.60 3.43 8.01
N SER A 289 -20.95 2.20 8.39
CA SER A 289 -22.21 1.90 9.10
C SER A 289 -22.20 2.37 10.55
N GLY A 290 -21.06 2.83 11.07
CA GLY A 290 -20.94 3.44 12.39
C GLY A 290 -20.45 2.54 13.50
N HIS A 291 -20.03 1.34 13.17
CA HIS A 291 -19.38 0.48 14.13
C HIS A 291 -17.97 0.96 14.42
N PRO A 292 -17.52 1.01 15.68
CA PRO A 292 -16.09 1.03 15.99
C PRO A 292 -15.44 -0.23 15.43
N VAL A 293 -14.41 -0.10 14.61
CA VAL A 293 -13.75 -1.23 13.95
C VAL A 293 -12.31 -1.36 14.44
N ARG A 294 -11.93 -2.59 14.78
CA ARG A 294 -10.56 -2.99 15.07
C ARG A 294 -10.14 -4.05 14.06
N LEU A 295 -9.08 -3.79 13.29
CA LEU A 295 -8.54 -4.76 12.35
C LEU A 295 -7.30 -5.43 12.93
N VAL A 296 -7.29 -6.74 12.97
CA VAL A 296 -6.18 -7.57 13.46
C VAL A 296 -5.67 -8.47 12.34
N LEU A 297 -4.35 -8.50 12.16
CA LEU A 297 -3.68 -9.39 11.21
C LEU A 297 -3.06 -10.56 11.96
N SER A 298 -3.34 -11.78 11.50
CA SER A 298 -2.81 -13.00 12.13
C SER A 298 -1.35 -13.30 11.77
N ASP A 299 -0.80 -12.67 10.74
CA ASP A 299 0.54 -12.97 10.23
C ASP A 299 1.69 -12.37 11.07
N GLY A 300 1.38 -11.71 12.18
CA GLY A 300 2.37 -11.06 13.03
C GLY A 300 3.12 -9.92 12.36
N GLY A 301 2.59 -9.41 11.23
CA GLY A 301 3.24 -8.43 10.38
C GLY A 301 3.63 -7.14 11.10
N THR A 302 4.58 -6.43 10.53
CA THR A 302 5.17 -5.17 11.04
C THR A 302 4.14 -4.03 11.26
N ALA A 303 2.93 -4.16 10.74
CA ALA A 303 1.83 -3.23 10.97
C ALA A 303 1.45 -3.11 12.46
N GLN A 304 1.60 -4.19 13.26
CA GLN A 304 1.41 -4.12 14.71
C GLN A 304 2.56 -3.41 15.44
N ALA A 305 3.76 -3.42 14.89
CA ALA A 305 4.93 -2.77 15.49
C ALA A 305 4.85 -1.23 15.44
N GLY A 306 4.17 -0.65 14.46
CA GLY A 306 3.95 0.81 14.33
C GLY A 306 2.86 1.37 15.25
N LEU A 307 2.02 0.48 15.82
CA LEU A 307 0.92 0.84 16.72
C LEU A 307 1.23 0.58 18.20
N ARG A 308 2.49 0.31 18.55
CA ARG A 308 2.92 0.31 19.95
C ARG A 308 2.76 1.73 20.49
N GLY A 309 1.62 1.99 21.12
CA GLY A 309 1.49 3.07 22.09
C GLY A 309 2.57 2.89 23.14
N GLY A 310 3.03 3.98 23.79
CA GLY A 310 4.14 3.96 24.73
C GLY A 310 4.06 2.97 25.90
N ASP A 311 3.02 2.18 26.01
CA ASP A 311 2.72 1.25 27.11
C ASP A 311 3.01 -0.22 26.76
N GLY A 312 3.66 -0.51 25.62
CA GLY A 312 4.13 -1.87 25.31
C GLY A 312 3.04 -2.91 24.96
N GLN A 313 1.77 -2.56 25.00
CA GLN A 313 0.68 -3.44 24.57
C GLN A 313 0.52 -3.40 23.05
N ALA A 314 0.72 -4.55 22.42
CA ALA A 314 0.43 -4.78 20.99
C ALA A 314 -1.10 -4.80 20.76
N GLY A 315 -1.75 -3.64 20.87
CA GLY A 315 -3.19 -3.50 20.69
C GLY A 315 -3.51 -2.81 19.36
N ALA A 316 -4.13 -3.52 18.45
CA ALA A 316 -4.78 -2.87 17.32
C ALA A 316 -5.78 -1.84 17.85
N ARG A 317 -5.63 -0.59 17.42
CA ARG A 317 -6.44 0.53 17.90
C ARG A 317 -7.86 0.45 17.32
N TRP A 318 -8.87 0.77 18.13
CA TRP A 318 -10.23 0.97 17.67
C TRP A 318 -10.31 2.23 16.79
N VAL A 319 -10.80 2.07 15.57
CA VAL A 319 -11.08 3.17 14.65
C VAL A 319 -12.56 3.49 14.74
N ARG A 320 -12.89 4.74 15.04
CA ARG A 320 -14.25 5.26 15.19
C ARG A 320 -14.60 6.32 14.16
N SER A 321 -13.60 6.99 13.61
CA SER A 321 -13.77 8.05 12.62
C SER A 321 -14.16 7.48 11.27
N ARG A 322 -15.29 7.95 10.71
CA ARG A 322 -15.84 7.53 9.41
C ARG A 322 -15.32 8.36 8.24
N ASP A 323 -14.33 9.21 8.50
CA ASP A 323 -13.70 10.06 7.50
C ASP A 323 -12.57 9.33 6.74
N ALA A 324 -12.00 10.03 5.77
CA ALA A 324 -10.87 9.52 4.99
C ALA A 324 -9.67 9.10 5.88
N GLN A 325 -9.51 9.70 7.07
CA GLN A 325 -8.43 9.36 7.98
C GLN A 325 -8.69 8.00 8.67
N GLY A 326 -9.91 7.72 9.09
CA GLY A 326 -10.30 6.43 9.64
C GLY A 326 -10.13 5.30 8.61
N HIS A 327 -10.59 5.52 7.37
CA HIS A 327 -10.36 4.58 6.27
C HIS A 327 -8.88 4.35 6.03
N ALA A 328 -8.07 5.42 6.00
CA ALA A 328 -6.64 5.32 5.78
C ALA A 328 -5.95 4.45 6.85
N VAL A 329 -6.34 4.59 8.13
CA VAL A 329 -5.78 3.77 9.22
C VAL A 329 -6.05 2.28 9.00
N LEU A 330 -7.29 1.91 8.63
CA LEU A 330 -7.65 0.50 8.37
C LEU A 330 -6.94 -0.03 7.12
N LEU A 331 -6.93 0.75 6.04
CA LEU A 331 -6.36 0.33 4.77
C LEU A 331 -4.83 0.22 4.83
N ASP A 332 -4.15 1.12 5.54
CA ASP A 332 -2.70 1.07 5.71
C ASP A 332 -2.23 -0.20 6.42
N LEU A 333 -3.04 -0.75 7.35
CA LEU A 333 -2.75 -2.03 7.99
C LEU A 333 -2.74 -3.18 6.99
N THR A 334 -3.58 -3.13 5.96
CA THR A 334 -3.70 -4.19 4.96
C THR A 334 -2.65 -4.15 3.86
N VAL A 335 -1.91 -3.03 3.71
CA VAL A 335 -0.95 -2.83 2.61
C VAL A 335 0.10 -3.94 2.55
N ASP A 336 0.66 -4.31 3.70
CA ASP A 336 1.78 -5.24 3.80
C ASP A 336 1.35 -6.65 4.28
N ALA A 337 0.03 -6.89 4.49
CA ALA A 337 -0.50 -8.17 4.96
C ALA A 337 -0.12 -9.33 4.03
N GLY A 338 0.37 -10.45 4.58
CA GLY A 338 0.78 -11.63 3.82
C GLY A 338 2.06 -11.46 3.00
N ARG A 339 2.76 -10.33 3.11
CA ARG A 339 4.04 -10.10 2.47
C ARG A 339 5.18 -10.30 3.45
N ARG A 340 5.91 -11.40 3.28
CA ARG A 340 7.15 -11.62 4.03
C ARG A 340 8.31 -10.93 3.33
N GLU A 341 8.97 -10.00 4.01
CA GLU A 341 10.31 -9.57 3.60
C GLU A 341 11.33 -10.64 4.04
N PRO A 342 12.26 -11.04 3.15
CA PRO A 342 13.36 -11.91 3.54
C PRO A 342 14.17 -11.24 4.65
N GLY A 343 14.26 -11.88 5.84
CA GLY A 343 15.03 -11.37 6.98
C GLY A 343 14.25 -10.49 7.97
N ALA A 344 12.94 -10.30 7.81
CA ALA A 344 12.12 -9.62 8.82
C ALA A 344 12.02 -10.46 10.11
N THR A 345 12.40 -9.88 11.23
CA THR A 345 12.20 -10.50 12.56
C THR A 345 10.70 -10.48 12.88
N ILE A 346 10.11 -11.67 13.03
CA ILE A 346 8.68 -11.83 13.31
C ILE A 346 8.47 -11.51 14.80
N ALA A 347 7.55 -10.59 15.10
CA ALA A 347 7.17 -10.24 16.48
C ALA A 347 6.19 -11.24 17.12
N GLY A 348 6.04 -12.43 16.57
CA GLY A 348 5.17 -13.51 17.03
C GLY A 348 4.77 -14.43 15.89
N THR A 349 4.41 -15.65 16.22
CA THR A 349 3.81 -16.58 15.25
C THR A 349 2.32 -16.28 15.11
N ARG A 350 1.67 -16.80 14.06
CA ARG A 350 0.21 -16.76 13.90
C ARG A 350 -0.50 -17.25 15.16
N ASP A 351 -0.04 -18.35 15.72
CA ASP A 351 -0.63 -18.96 16.90
C ASP A 351 -0.47 -18.10 18.15
N ASP A 352 0.63 -17.36 18.29
CA ASP A 352 0.81 -16.39 19.37
C ASP A 352 -0.21 -15.25 19.28
N VAL A 353 -0.45 -14.72 18.07
CA VAL A 353 -1.44 -13.67 17.83
C VAL A 353 -2.84 -14.18 18.15
N LEU A 354 -3.24 -15.33 17.59
CA LEU A 354 -4.58 -15.91 17.80
C LEU A 354 -4.80 -16.30 19.26
N SER A 355 -3.81 -16.89 19.93
CA SER A 355 -3.87 -17.23 21.36
C SER A 355 -4.03 -15.99 22.23
N GLY A 356 -3.35 -14.89 21.89
CA GLY A 356 -3.52 -13.59 22.56
C GLY A 356 -4.94 -13.03 22.43
N LEU A 357 -5.64 -13.36 21.34
CA LEU A 357 -7.03 -12.93 21.14
C LEU A 357 -8.05 -13.81 21.90
N VAL A 358 -7.73 -15.03 22.26
CA VAL A 358 -8.67 -15.93 22.99
C VAL A 358 -9.10 -15.35 24.34
N GLY A 359 -8.17 -14.68 25.03
CA GLY A 359 -8.41 -14.10 26.37
C GLY A 359 -8.62 -12.57 26.33
N ASP A 360 -8.66 -11.94 25.16
CA ASP A 360 -8.78 -10.49 25.05
C ASP A 360 -10.21 -10.02 25.37
N SER A 361 -10.38 -9.42 26.53
CA SER A 361 -11.66 -8.81 26.94
C SER A 361 -12.08 -7.61 26.08
N GLN A 362 -11.13 -7.04 25.32
CA GLN A 362 -11.39 -5.92 24.40
C GLN A 362 -11.59 -6.37 22.96
N LEU A 363 -11.80 -7.67 22.71
CA LEU A 363 -12.01 -8.18 21.36
C LEU A 363 -13.26 -7.60 20.66
N GLY A 364 -14.19 -7.08 21.42
CA GLY A 364 -15.44 -6.52 20.92
C GLY A 364 -16.61 -7.48 21.08
N GLU A 365 -17.82 -6.96 20.84
CA GLU A 365 -19.06 -7.76 20.93
C GLU A 365 -19.22 -8.69 19.71
N ILE A 366 -18.68 -8.28 18.58
CA ILE A 366 -18.80 -8.97 17.29
C ILE A 366 -17.41 -9.26 16.76
N VAL A 367 -17.16 -10.51 16.36
CA VAL A 367 -15.91 -10.93 15.73
C VAL A 367 -16.19 -11.44 14.32
N ILE A 368 -15.47 -10.91 13.36
CA ILE A 368 -15.57 -11.31 11.96
C ILE A 368 -14.19 -11.78 11.49
N ALA A 369 -14.06 -13.04 11.14
CA ALA A 369 -12.84 -13.59 10.58
C ALA A 369 -12.94 -13.67 9.04
N VAL A 370 -11.89 -13.21 8.36
CA VAL A 370 -11.70 -13.41 6.92
C VAL A 370 -10.43 -14.23 6.76
N THR A 371 -10.58 -15.47 6.32
CA THR A 371 -9.49 -16.44 6.28
C THR A 371 -9.43 -17.15 4.93
N ALA A 372 -8.23 -17.60 4.57
CA ALA A 372 -7.98 -18.46 3.43
C ALA A 372 -7.47 -19.85 3.85
N SER A 373 -7.73 -20.25 5.09
CA SER A 373 -7.33 -21.58 5.61
C SER A 373 -7.97 -22.71 4.83
N THR A 374 -7.20 -23.75 4.56
CA THR A 374 -7.64 -24.89 3.73
C THR A 374 -7.89 -26.15 4.53
N SER A 375 -7.17 -26.35 5.64
CA SER A 375 -7.23 -27.54 6.47
C SER A 375 -7.86 -27.29 7.84
N ARG A 376 -8.26 -28.37 8.50
CA ARG A 376 -8.76 -28.33 9.89
C ARG A 376 -7.71 -27.82 10.85
N ASP A 377 -6.46 -28.30 10.72
CA ASP A 377 -5.36 -27.90 11.60
C ASP A 377 -5.04 -26.41 11.48
N GLU A 378 -5.08 -25.87 10.27
CA GLU A 378 -4.92 -24.42 10.05
C GLU A 378 -6.09 -23.59 10.60
N THR A 379 -7.29 -24.14 10.64
CA THR A 379 -8.50 -23.43 11.07
C THR A 379 -8.70 -23.50 12.58
N SER A 380 -8.24 -24.57 13.25
CA SER A 380 -8.46 -24.82 14.67
C SER A 380 -8.02 -23.68 15.60
N PRO A 381 -6.85 -23.04 15.43
CA PRO A 381 -6.46 -21.90 16.28
C PRO A 381 -7.39 -20.70 16.14
N LEU A 382 -7.91 -20.44 14.94
CA LEU A 382 -8.89 -19.38 14.70
C LEU A 382 -10.26 -19.71 15.29
N ALA A 383 -10.67 -20.97 15.25
CA ALA A 383 -11.99 -21.42 15.69
C ALA A 383 -12.27 -21.16 17.17
N VAL A 384 -11.24 -21.15 18.02
CA VAL A 384 -11.35 -20.88 19.47
C VAL A 384 -11.33 -19.39 19.82
N VAL A 385 -10.97 -18.51 18.87
CA VAL A 385 -10.94 -17.08 19.10
C VAL A 385 -12.36 -16.54 19.31
N GLY A 386 -12.49 -15.53 20.15
CA GLY A 386 -13.76 -14.83 20.38
C GLY A 386 -14.79 -15.66 21.15
N GLY A 387 -14.37 -16.62 21.97
CA GLY A 387 -15.26 -17.41 22.83
C GLY A 387 -16.15 -16.55 23.76
N THR A 388 -15.72 -15.35 24.09
CA THR A 388 -16.46 -14.36 24.89
C THR A 388 -17.33 -13.41 24.04
N ALA A 389 -17.15 -13.38 22.72
CA ALA A 389 -17.92 -12.52 21.83
C ALA A 389 -19.37 -13.03 21.69
N SER A 390 -20.32 -12.11 21.65
CA SER A 390 -21.73 -12.44 21.49
C SER A 390 -22.05 -13.05 20.14
N ARG A 391 -21.28 -12.67 19.10
CA ARG A 391 -21.48 -13.12 17.71
C ARG A 391 -20.17 -13.31 16.98
N ARG A 392 -20.06 -14.43 16.27
CA ARG A 392 -18.88 -14.82 15.52
C ARG A 392 -19.25 -15.16 14.08
N TYR A 393 -18.65 -14.45 13.12
CA TYR A 393 -18.88 -14.62 11.69
C TYR A 393 -17.57 -14.94 11.00
N ALA A 394 -17.58 -15.81 10.01
CA ALA A 394 -16.39 -16.15 9.22
C ALA A 394 -16.70 -16.17 7.72
N ILE A 395 -15.85 -15.49 6.95
CA ILE A 395 -15.80 -15.57 5.50
C ILE A 395 -14.56 -16.37 5.13
N VAL A 396 -14.78 -17.52 4.50
CA VAL A 396 -13.69 -18.43 4.10
C VAL A 396 -13.46 -18.32 2.60
N VAL A 397 -12.26 -17.92 2.20
CA VAL A 397 -11.86 -17.90 0.78
C VAL A 397 -11.24 -19.26 0.45
N PRO A 398 -11.90 -20.09 -0.38
CA PRO A 398 -11.37 -21.38 -0.74
C PRO A 398 -10.16 -21.23 -1.67
N VAL A 399 -9.04 -21.88 -1.33
CA VAL A 399 -7.81 -21.88 -2.13
C VAL A 399 -7.68 -23.18 -2.91
N ASP A 400 -8.05 -24.29 -2.28
CA ASP A 400 -8.03 -25.64 -2.84
C ASP A 400 -9.40 -26.30 -2.70
N ARG A 401 -9.55 -27.51 -3.25
CA ARG A 401 -10.82 -28.27 -3.19
C ARG A 401 -11.13 -28.83 -1.79
N THR A 402 -10.18 -28.84 -0.87
CA THR A 402 -10.39 -29.29 0.51
C THR A 402 -11.12 -28.19 1.28
N GLN A 403 -12.36 -28.43 1.70
CA GLN A 403 -13.26 -27.43 2.29
C GLN A 403 -13.52 -27.70 3.78
N ASP A 404 -12.51 -28.11 4.56
CA ASP A 404 -12.70 -28.45 5.97
C ASP A 404 -12.80 -27.22 6.91
N ALA A 405 -12.44 -26.04 6.42
CA ALA A 405 -12.44 -24.83 7.24
C ALA A 405 -13.86 -24.39 7.65
N VAL A 406 -14.85 -24.44 6.76
CA VAL A 406 -16.23 -24.05 7.07
C VAL A 406 -16.87 -24.98 8.10
N PRO A 407 -16.86 -26.33 7.93
CA PRO A 407 -17.35 -27.25 8.94
C PRO A 407 -16.69 -27.06 10.30
N THR A 408 -15.36 -26.93 10.35
CA THR A 408 -14.62 -26.71 11.61
C THR A 408 -15.08 -25.46 12.35
N LEU A 409 -15.30 -24.35 11.65
CA LEU A 409 -15.79 -23.12 12.26
C LEU A 409 -17.23 -23.26 12.76
N LEU A 410 -18.12 -23.93 12.00
CA LEU A 410 -19.49 -24.22 12.41
C LEU A 410 -19.53 -25.08 13.68
N GLU A 411 -18.69 -26.13 13.78
CA GLU A 411 -18.55 -26.97 14.98
C GLU A 411 -18.21 -26.17 16.26
N HIS A 412 -17.45 -25.06 16.07
CA HIS A 412 -17.07 -24.16 17.18
C HIS A 412 -18.02 -22.99 17.39
N GLY A 413 -19.21 -23.01 16.77
CA GLY A 413 -20.26 -22.00 16.97
C GLY A 413 -20.08 -20.72 16.19
N TRP A 414 -19.25 -20.70 15.16
CA TRP A 414 -19.20 -19.61 14.21
C TRP A 414 -20.33 -19.73 13.19
N ARG A 415 -20.79 -18.60 12.65
CA ARG A 415 -21.52 -18.58 11.38
C ARG A 415 -20.51 -18.40 10.27
N ALA A 416 -20.35 -19.40 9.42
CA ALA A 416 -19.32 -19.40 8.37
C ALA A 416 -19.92 -19.56 6.98
N THR A 417 -19.38 -18.84 6.01
CA THR A 417 -19.75 -18.95 4.59
C THR A 417 -18.52 -18.97 3.69
N PRO A 418 -18.50 -19.78 2.64
CA PRO A 418 -17.45 -19.69 1.64
C PRO A 418 -17.71 -18.50 0.71
N LEU A 419 -16.63 -17.83 0.31
CA LEU A 419 -16.62 -16.76 -0.69
C LEU A 419 -15.48 -17.01 -1.67
N PRO A 420 -15.73 -17.65 -2.83
CA PRO A 420 -14.68 -17.88 -3.82
C PRO A 420 -14.16 -16.56 -4.40
N VAL A 421 -12.96 -16.63 -4.99
CA VAL A 421 -12.37 -15.48 -5.70
C VAL A 421 -13.34 -14.99 -6.78
N GLY A 422 -13.60 -13.68 -6.78
CA GLY A 422 -14.59 -13.06 -7.68
C GLY A 422 -16.05 -13.24 -7.27
N GLY A 423 -16.30 -13.83 -6.09
CA GLY A 423 -17.67 -14.03 -5.56
C GLY A 423 -18.33 -12.72 -5.12
N ASP A 424 -19.64 -12.76 -4.95
CA ASP A 424 -20.44 -11.63 -4.49
C ASP A 424 -20.40 -11.52 -2.95
N LEU A 425 -19.70 -10.49 -2.45
CA LEU A 425 -19.56 -10.23 -1.01
C LEU A 425 -20.89 -9.87 -0.34
N PRO A 426 -21.74 -8.98 -0.88
CA PRO A 426 -23.07 -8.72 -0.35
C PRO A 426 -23.90 -9.98 -0.16
N ALA A 427 -23.98 -10.85 -1.17
CA ALA A 427 -24.74 -12.09 -1.07
C ALA A 427 -24.17 -13.07 -0.02
N ALA A 428 -22.84 -13.12 0.14
CA ALA A 428 -22.20 -13.89 1.21
C ALA A 428 -22.52 -13.31 2.59
N TRP A 429 -22.54 -11.99 2.70
CA TRP A 429 -22.86 -11.29 3.92
C TRP A 429 -24.33 -11.53 4.36
N ASP A 430 -25.27 -11.45 3.43
CA ASP A 430 -26.68 -11.73 3.69
C ASP A 430 -26.90 -13.17 4.22
N ARG A 431 -26.17 -14.15 3.66
CA ARG A 431 -26.20 -15.53 4.16
C ARG A 431 -25.67 -15.66 5.59
N LEU A 432 -24.61 -14.91 5.94
CA LEU A 432 -24.02 -14.92 7.28
C LEU A 432 -24.95 -14.29 8.32
N THR A 433 -25.56 -13.17 7.99
CA THR A 433 -26.35 -12.37 8.92
C THR A 433 -27.82 -12.82 9.01
N GLY A 434 -28.25 -13.73 8.13
CA GLY A 434 -29.62 -14.28 8.13
C GLY A 434 -30.62 -13.34 7.48
N GLY A 435 -30.19 -12.47 6.57
CA GLY A 435 -31.07 -11.71 5.69
C GLY A 435 -31.81 -12.68 4.75
N THR A 436 -32.97 -13.13 5.15
CA THR A 436 -33.94 -13.76 4.22
C THR A 436 -34.51 -12.66 3.34
N ARG A 437 -34.35 -12.82 2.04
CA ARG A 437 -35.20 -12.13 1.05
C ARG A 437 -36.64 -12.59 1.17
#